data_b5e698e51f92f3f0d77f66e5b6523990
#
_entry.id   b5e698e51f92f3f0d77f66e5b6523990
#
_cell.length_a   1.000
_cell.length_b   1.000
_cell.length_c   1.000
_cell.angle_alpha   90.00
_cell.angle_beta   90.00
_cell.angle_gamma   90.00
#
_symmetry.space_group_name_H-M   'P 1'
#
loop_
_entity.id
_entity.type
_entity.pdbx_description
1 polymer ?
#
loop_
_entity_poly.entity_id
_entity_poly.type
_entity_poly.pdbx_seq_one_letter_code
_entity_poly.pdbx_strand_id
1 'polypeptide(L)'
;MALLPTSGILVEAEEFRDFGGWILDSQFDSEMGSPYLLAHGNGKPVTDATTTISAEKGRYNIWVRAKDWVPTHHPGQFTLTINGNTLDTVFGRNGKDWYWQYAGIVDLPGDDTRLVLHDLTGFCGRCDAIFFGKGNASPPNGIDGKARAWRRRLRGIPDQPLDSGSFDVVVVGGGIPGCTAALAAARLGDRVALIQDRPYLGGNASVEIGLTPRGMTNSIIQELSQRDLDGDLVAKQLLDAEPNATTFMEYTVYDAALTDSQITSVKARHARTGKEIRLSAPVFIDCSGKAVLGIFTGAETLFGQESKAMYGESLAPTESDEMHHGHRVFFRTRMGDKVAPFPSVPWATEVAKDYSDLRGQLSKPGLENGP
;
A
#
# COMPACT_ATOMS: atom_id res chain seq x y z
N MET A 1 -8.97 -32.52 -1.22
CA MET A 1 -8.12 -31.43 -0.68
C MET A 1 -6.95 -31.29 -1.65
N ALA A 2 -6.86 -30.17 -2.36
CA ALA A 2 -5.77 -29.97 -3.32
C ALA A 2 -4.43 -29.94 -2.59
N LEU A 3 -3.45 -30.66 -3.12
CA LEU A 3 -2.08 -30.67 -2.61
C LEU A 3 -1.44 -29.31 -2.92
N LEU A 4 -0.87 -28.66 -1.90
CA LEU A 4 -0.09 -27.44 -2.11
C LEU A 4 1.26 -27.77 -2.75
N PRO A 5 1.81 -26.87 -3.59
CA PRO A 5 3.16 -27.03 -4.11
C PRO A 5 4.17 -27.13 -2.96
N THR A 6 4.96 -28.20 -2.95
CA THR A 6 5.97 -28.42 -1.90
C THR A 6 7.31 -27.78 -2.22
N SER A 7 7.57 -27.48 -3.48
CA SER A 7 8.82 -26.90 -4.00
C SER A 7 8.53 -25.95 -5.13
N GLY A 8 9.38 -24.94 -5.29
CA GLY A 8 9.29 -23.90 -6.29
C GLY A 8 9.94 -22.62 -5.82
N ILE A 9 9.94 -21.62 -6.68
CA ILE A 9 10.47 -20.28 -6.38
C ILE A 9 9.28 -19.33 -6.35
N LEU A 10 9.06 -18.70 -5.21
CA LEU A 10 8.10 -17.61 -5.05
C LEU A 10 8.85 -16.29 -5.14
N VAL A 11 8.40 -15.43 -6.02
CA VAL A 11 8.92 -14.08 -6.22
C VAL A 11 7.80 -13.12 -5.94
N GLU A 12 7.87 -12.42 -4.83
CA GLU A 12 6.94 -11.36 -4.50
C GLU A 12 7.26 -10.13 -5.34
N ALA A 13 6.26 -9.47 -5.90
CA ALA A 13 6.51 -8.32 -6.78
C ALA A 13 7.15 -7.14 -6.03
N GLU A 14 6.82 -6.97 -4.77
CA GLU A 14 7.44 -5.98 -3.89
C GLU A 14 8.94 -6.20 -3.61
N GLU A 15 9.47 -7.39 -3.90
CA GLU A 15 10.90 -7.72 -3.79
C GLU A 15 11.69 -7.43 -5.08
N PHE A 16 11.05 -6.94 -6.12
CA PHE A 16 11.76 -6.57 -7.35
C PHE A 16 12.86 -5.55 -7.06
N ARG A 17 14.00 -5.70 -7.73
CA ARG A 17 15.16 -4.82 -7.52
C ARG A 17 14.96 -3.43 -8.08
N ASP A 18 14.25 -3.36 -9.20
CA ASP A 18 13.93 -2.12 -9.89
C ASP A 18 12.44 -2.12 -10.22
N PHE A 19 11.71 -1.17 -9.69
CA PHE A 19 10.28 -1.02 -9.96
C PHE A 19 9.98 -0.28 -11.26
N GLY A 20 11.00 0.35 -11.89
CA GLY A 20 10.76 1.20 -13.04
C GLY A 20 9.76 2.30 -12.72
N GLY A 21 8.66 2.30 -13.43
CA GLY A 21 7.53 3.21 -13.18
C GLY A 21 6.40 2.61 -12.34
N TRP A 22 6.54 1.37 -11.88
CA TRP A 22 5.58 0.76 -10.97
C TRP A 22 5.79 1.28 -9.56
N ILE A 23 4.72 1.35 -8.79
CA ILE A 23 4.76 1.79 -7.39
C ILE A 23 4.37 0.66 -6.45
N LEU A 24 4.93 0.66 -5.25
CA LEU A 24 4.52 -0.23 -4.18
C LEU A 24 3.19 0.26 -3.61
N ASP A 25 2.18 -0.60 -3.58
CA ASP A 25 0.88 -0.29 -3.02
C ASP A 25 0.46 -1.34 -1.98
N SER A 26 -0.08 -0.88 -0.86
CA SER A 26 -0.53 -1.69 0.27
C SER A 26 -2.04 -1.65 0.48
N GLN A 27 -2.80 -1.06 -0.44
CA GLN A 27 -4.25 -0.88 -0.31
C GLN A 27 -5.01 -2.18 0.01
N PHE A 28 -4.58 -3.29 -0.59
CA PHE A 28 -5.20 -4.61 -0.41
C PHE A 28 -4.41 -5.56 0.49
N ASP A 29 -3.47 -5.07 1.29
CA ASP A 29 -2.64 -5.91 2.17
C ASP A 29 -3.50 -6.75 3.14
N SER A 30 -4.60 -6.19 3.65
CA SER A 30 -5.54 -6.91 4.51
C SER A 30 -6.28 -8.05 3.79
N GLU A 31 -6.51 -7.92 2.48
CA GLU A 31 -7.22 -8.92 1.66
C GLU A 31 -6.29 -10.02 1.15
N MET A 32 -5.05 -9.71 0.86
CA MET A 32 -4.15 -10.67 0.22
C MET A 32 -2.88 -11.01 0.99
N GLY A 33 -2.61 -10.31 2.07
CA GLY A 33 -1.56 -10.64 3.01
C GLY A 33 -0.16 -10.13 2.66
N SER A 34 -0.04 -9.31 1.62
CA SER A 34 1.19 -8.63 1.19
C SER A 34 0.86 -7.37 0.39
N PRO A 35 1.79 -6.43 0.25
CA PRO A 35 1.73 -5.38 -0.76
C PRO A 35 1.84 -5.97 -2.18
N TYR A 36 1.78 -5.13 -3.17
CA TYR A 36 1.88 -5.49 -4.58
C TYR A 36 2.45 -4.34 -5.40
N LEU A 37 2.85 -4.61 -6.63
CA LEU A 37 3.22 -3.56 -7.59
C LEU A 37 2.01 -3.11 -8.40
N LEU A 38 1.89 -1.78 -8.54
CA LEU A 38 0.82 -1.07 -9.24
C LEU A 38 1.39 -0.23 -10.38
N ALA A 39 0.95 -0.47 -11.61
CA ALA A 39 1.31 0.32 -12.78
C ALA A 39 0.38 1.53 -12.93
N HIS A 40 0.71 2.66 -12.29
CA HIS A 40 -0.14 3.85 -12.28
C HIS A 40 0.38 4.95 -13.19
N GLY A 41 0.08 4.87 -14.48
CA GLY A 41 0.56 5.79 -15.51
C GLY A 41 -0.48 6.75 -16.12
N ASN A 42 -1.70 6.81 -15.53
CA ASN A 42 -2.79 7.66 -16.04
C ASN A 42 -3.04 7.48 -17.55
N GLY A 43 -3.08 6.24 -18.01
CA GLY A 43 -3.33 5.89 -19.40
C GLY A 43 -2.09 5.89 -20.30
N LYS A 44 -0.92 6.02 -19.73
CA LYS A 44 0.36 5.80 -20.42
C LYS A 44 1.09 4.66 -19.75
N PRO A 45 1.50 3.63 -20.49
CA PRO A 45 2.31 2.56 -19.93
C PRO A 45 3.52 3.11 -19.17
N VAL A 46 3.75 2.57 -17.97
CA VAL A 46 4.90 2.93 -17.14
C VAL A 46 6.13 2.14 -17.58
N THR A 47 7.31 2.57 -17.18
CA THR A 47 8.54 1.83 -17.43
C THR A 47 8.55 0.49 -16.69
N ASP A 48 9.19 -0.51 -17.29
CA ASP A 48 9.20 -1.89 -16.83
C ASP A 48 9.77 -2.06 -15.41
N ALA A 49 9.12 -2.89 -14.62
CA ALA A 49 9.73 -3.37 -13.38
C ALA A 49 10.58 -4.61 -13.66
N THR A 50 11.78 -4.67 -13.08
CA THR A 50 12.73 -5.75 -13.35
C THR A 50 13.35 -6.34 -12.09
N THR A 51 13.60 -7.65 -12.14
CA THR A 51 14.39 -8.34 -11.13
C THR A 51 15.15 -9.51 -11.73
N THR A 52 16.09 -10.07 -10.97
CA THR A 52 16.81 -11.29 -11.32
C THR A 52 16.71 -12.25 -10.15
N ILE A 53 16.35 -13.48 -10.43
CA ILE A 53 16.28 -14.57 -9.46
C ILE A 53 17.29 -15.64 -9.82
N SER A 54 17.77 -16.37 -8.83
CA SER A 54 18.53 -17.60 -9.06
C SER A 54 17.56 -18.79 -9.15
N ALA A 55 17.67 -19.55 -10.23
CA ALA A 55 16.83 -20.71 -10.47
C ALA A 55 17.67 -21.89 -10.94
N GLU A 56 17.41 -23.08 -10.40
CA GLU A 56 18.01 -24.30 -10.91
C GLU A 56 17.53 -24.58 -12.33
N LYS A 57 18.39 -25.26 -13.12
CA LYS A 57 17.97 -25.77 -14.43
C LYS A 57 16.76 -26.70 -14.28
N GLY A 58 15.75 -26.48 -15.12
CA GLY A 58 14.56 -27.32 -15.09
C GLY A 58 13.34 -26.73 -15.76
N ARG A 59 12.28 -27.50 -15.75
CA ARG A 59 10.98 -27.15 -16.31
C ARG A 59 10.05 -26.67 -15.21
N TYR A 60 9.46 -25.49 -15.39
CA TYR A 60 8.63 -24.83 -14.41
C TYR A 60 7.27 -24.44 -14.97
N ASN A 61 6.22 -24.70 -14.20
CA ASN A 61 4.90 -24.11 -14.41
C ASN A 61 4.89 -22.70 -13.81
N ILE A 62 4.50 -21.72 -14.60
CA ILE A 62 4.50 -20.32 -14.22
C ILE A 62 3.10 -19.88 -13.82
N TRP A 63 3.00 -19.25 -12.68
CA TRP A 63 1.79 -18.66 -12.15
C TRP A 63 2.05 -17.20 -11.76
N VAL A 64 1.11 -16.32 -12.10
CA VAL A 64 1.16 -14.91 -11.69
C VAL A 64 -0.09 -14.58 -10.90
N ARG A 65 0.06 -13.99 -9.71
CA ARG A 65 -1.06 -13.53 -8.90
C ARG A 65 -1.35 -12.09 -9.24
N ALA A 66 -2.52 -11.84 -9.80
CA ALA A 66 -2.95 -10.56 -10.30
C ALA A 66 -4.43 -10.31 -10.02
N LYS A 67 -4.87 -9.06 -10.14
CA LYS A 67 -6.25 -8.62 -9.95
C LYS A 67 -6.72 -7.81 -11.16
N ASP A 68 -7.92 -8.10 -11.65
CA ASP A 68 -8.66 -7.24 -12.57
C ASP A 68 -9.60 -6.35 -11.76
N TRP A 69 -9.22 -5.11 -11.56
CA TRP A 69 -9.94 -4.22 -10.64
C TRP A 69 -11.23 -3.63 -11.21
N VAL A 70 -11.42 -3.67 -12.54
CA VAL A 70 -12.67 -3.32 -13.23
C VAL A 70 -12.99 -4.36 -14.32
N PRO A 71 -13.62 -5.50 -13.97
CA PRO A 71 -13.83 -6.61 -14.89
C PRO A 71 -14.67 -6.30 -16.13
N THR A 72 -15.39 -5.20 -16.15
CA THR A 72 -16.18 -4.75 -17.30
C THR A 72 -15.33 -4.07 -18.38
N HIS A 73 -14.14 -3.60 -18.04
CA HIS A 73 -13.28 -2.80 -18.93
C HIS A 73 -11.84 -3.27 -19.01
N HIS A 74 -11.39 -4.12 -18.06
CA HIS A 74 -10.02 -4.66 -18.00
C HIS A 74 -8.93 -3.57 -18.17
N PRO A 75 -8.95 -2.49 -17.36
CA PRO A 75 -8.10 -1.35 -17.64
C PRO A 75 -6.62 -1.59 -17.32
N GLY A 76 -6.30 -2.47 -16.36
CA GLY A 76 -4.96 -2.69 -15.84
C GLY A 76 -4.30 -3.92 -16.41
N GLN A 77 -3.79 -3.87 -17.65
CA GLN A 77 -3.20 -5.02 -18.34
C GLN A 77 -1.68 -4.98 -18.35
N PHE A 78 -1.05 -6.13 -18.18
CA PHE A 78 0.41 -6.26 -18.22
C PHE A 78 0.83 -7.68 -18.67
N THR A 79 2.10 -7.82 -19.05
CA THR A 79 2.71 -9.10 -19.40
C THR A 79 3.94 -9.39 -18.54
N LEU A 80 4.37 -10.65 -18.55
CA LEU A 80 5.60 -11.13 -17.91
C LEU A 80 6.56 -11.65 -18.98
N THR A 81 7.79 -11.14 -18.95
CA THR A 81 8.91 -11.61 -19.78
C THR A 81 9.92 -12.34 -18.90
N ILE A 82 10.37 -13.50 -19.33
CA ILE A 82 11.37 -14.33 -18.64
C ILE A 82 12.54 -14.56 -19.59
N ASN A 83 13.74 -14.12 -19.24
CA ASN A 83 14.97 -14.23 -20.07
C ASN A 83 14.76 -13.75 -21.52
N GLY A 84 14.04 -12.64 -21.71
CA GLY A 84 13.75 -12.05 -23.01
C GLY A 84 12.57 -12.69 -23.77
N ASN A 85 11.96 -13.75 -23.24
CA ASN A 85 10.79 -14.37 -23.85
C ASN A 85 9.53 -13.91 -23.13
N THR A 86 8.67 -13.14 -23.79
CA THR A 86 7.38 -12.69 -23.24
C THR A 86 6.38 -13.83 -23.31
N LEU A 87 5.69 -14.08 -22.19
CA LEU A 87 4.64 -15.09 -22.13
C LEU A 87 3.38 -14.60 -22.86
N ASP A 88 2.63 -15.52 -23.47
CA ASP A 88 1.41 -15.20 -24.24
C ASP A 88 0.26 -14.67 -23.35
N THR A 89 0.31 -14.95 -22.05
CA THR A 89 -0.74 -14.57 -21.12
C THR A 89 -0.68 -13.07 -20.79
N VAL A 90 -1.79 -12.38 -21.03
CA VAL A 90 -2.01 -11.00 -20.56
C VAL A 90 -2.75 -11.05 -19.23
N PHE A 91 -2.14 -10.48 -18.19
CA PHE A 91 -2.69 -10.42 -16.84
C PHE A 91 -3.53 -9.16 -16.61
N GLY A 92 -4.34 -9.14 -15.54
CA GLY A 92 -5.24 -8.03 -15.23
C GLY A 92 -6.54 -8.04 -16.03
N ARG A 93 -6.90 -9.16 -16.66
CA ARG A 93 -8.10 -9.31 -17.50
C ARG A 93 -9.13 -10.29 -16.94
N ASN A 94 -8.82 -11.00 -15.88
CA ASN A 94 -9.65 -12.09 -15.40
C ASN A 94 -9.99 -11.91 -13.93
N GLY A 95 -11.29 -11.72 -13.64
CA GLY A 95 -11.87 -11.71 -12.30
C GLY A 95 -11.48 -10.55 -11.41
N LYS A 96 -12.41 -10.15 -10.54
CA LYS A 96 -12.26 -9.00 -9.64
C LYS A 96 -11.41 -9.26 -8.40
N ASP A 97 -11.13 -10.51 -8.09
CA ASP A 97 -10.41 -10.89 -6.88
C ASP A 97 -8.94 -11.19 -7.18
N TRP A 98 -8.11 -11.24 -6.15
CA TRP A 98 -6.73 -11.66 -6.26
C TRP A 98 -6.63 -13.17 -6.40
N TYR A 99 -6.08 -13.66 -7.51
CA TYR A 99 -5.86 -15.08 -7.70
C TYR A 99 -4.70 -15.39 -8.64
N TRP A 100 -4.20 -16.63 -8.53
CA TRP A 100 -3.14 -17.13 -9.37
C TRP A 100 -3.65 -17.48 -10.76
N GLN A 101 -3.03 -16.92 -11.77
CA GLN A 101 -3.31 -17.17 -13.18
C GLN A 101 -2.17 -17.97 -13.77
N TYR A 102 -2.50 -19.09 -14.38
CA TYR A 102 -1.52 -19.94 -15.04
C TYR A 102 -1.01 -19.26 -16.31
N ALA A 103 0.32 -19.22 -16.47
CA ALA A 103 0.98 -18.51 -17.57
C ALA A 103 1.79 -19.44 -18.51
N GLY A 104 1.67 -20.75 -18.32
CA GLY A 104 2.35 -21.70 -19.17
C GLY A 104 3.57 -22.36 -18.54
N ILE A 105 4.39 -22.96 -19.37
CA ILE A 105 5.58 -23.71 -18.96
C ILE A 105 6.82 -23.02 -19.54
N VAL A 106 7.87 -22.91 -18.73
CA VAL A 106 9.16 -22.36 -19.13
C VAL A 106 10.28 -23.33 -18.75
N ASP A 107 11.20 -23.57 -19.67
CA ASP A 107 12.44 -24.31 -19.40
C ASP A 107 13.53 -23.29 -19.05
N LEU A 108 14.02 -23.33 -17.80
CA LEU A 108 15.09 -22.46 -17.34
C LEU A 108 16.45 -23.15 -17.51
N PRO A 109 17.49 -22.41 -17.99
CA PRO A 109 18.80 -22.99 -18.26
C PRO A 109 19.61 -23.34 -17.00
N GLY A 110 19.19 -22.83 -15.85
CA GLY A 110 19.98 -22.71 -14.64
C GLY A 110 20.68 -21.35 -14.60
N ASP A 111 21.04 -20.88 -13.44
CA ASP A 111 21.64 -19.55 -13.20
C ASP A 111 20.63 -18.41 -13.09
N ASP A 112 21.12 -17.19 -13.29
CA ASP A 112 20.33 -15.97 -13.16
C ASP A 112 19.22 -15.90 -14.21
N THR A 113 18.00 -15.79 -13.72
CA THR A 113 16.79 -15.64 -14.54
C THR A 113 16.23 -14.24 -14.38
N ARG A 114 16.23 -13.47 -15.47
CA ARG A 114 15.69 -12.12 -15.49
C ARG A 114 14.19 -12.14 -15.70
N LEU A 115 13.47 -11.39 -14.87
CA LEU A 115 12.03 -11.17 -14.93
C LEU A 115 11.75 -9.71 -15.27
N VAL A 116 10.75 -9.47 -16.12
CA VAL A 116 10.30 -8.13 -16.50
C VAL A 116 8.78 -8.11 -16.47
N LEU A 117 8.20 -7.19 -15.68
CA LEU A 117 6.79 -6.84 -15.77
C LEU A 117 6.64 -5.65 -16.71
N HIS A 118 5.91 -5.84 -17.79
CA HIS A 118 5.65 -4.83 -18.81
C HIS A 118 4.21 -4.38 -18.77
N ASP A 119 3.98 -3.10 -18.45
CA ASP A 119 2.66 -2.48 -18.42
C ASP A 119 2.18 -2.16 -19.84
N LEU A 120 0.94 -2.53 -20.13
CA LEU A 120 0.34 -2.32 -21.46
C LEU A 120 -0.56 -1.09 -21.54
N THR A 121 -1.05 -0.59 -20.40
CA THR A 121 -2.17 0.36 -20.41
C THR A 121 -1.95 1.62 -19.56
N GLY A 122 -1.11 1.56 -18.54
CA GLY A 122 -0.96 2.63 -17.56
C GLY A 122 -2.17 2.82 -16.64
N PHE A 123 -3.11 1.88 -16.63
CA PHE A 123 -4.32 1.94 -15.81
C PHE A 123 -4.34 0.90 -14.72
N CYS A 124 -3.37 1.03 -13.83
CA CYS A 124 -3.35 0.32 -12.56
C CYS A 124 -3.33 -1.21 -12.71
N GLY A 125 -2.50 -1.75 -13.61
CA GLY A 125 -2.13 -3.16 -13.62
C GLY A 125 -1.56 -3.54 -12.24
N ARG A 126 -1.98 -4.70 -11.70
CA ARG A 126 -1.66 -5.12 -10.34
C ARG A 126 -1.03 -6.50 -10.34
N CYS A 127 0.23 -6.59 -9.91
CA CYS A 127 0.97 -7.83 -9.75
C CYS A 127 1.39 -8.02 -8.30
N ASP A 128 0.94 -9.11 -7.68
CA ASP A 128 1.30 -9.47 -6.30
C ASP A 128 2.55 -10.37 -6.28
N ALA A 129 2.52 -11.46 -7.03
CA ALA A 129 3.61 -12.43 -6.99
C ALA A 129 3.68 -13.29 -8.26
N ILE A 130 4.88 -13.88 -8.47
CA ILE A 130 5.15 -14.86 -9.52
C ILE A 130 5.62 -16.15 -8.85
N PHE A 131 5.06 -17.28 -9.24
CA PHE A 131 5.46 -18.58 -8.72
C PHE A 131 5.94 -19.50 -9.84
N PHE A 132 7.13 -20.03 -9.68
CA PHE A 132 7.76 -21.05 -10.52
C PHE A 132 7.60 -22.40 -9.84
N GLY A 133 6.60 -23.16 -10.24
CA GLY A 133 6.27 -24.45 -9.63
C GLY A 133 6.92 -25.63 -10.33
N LYS A 134 7.54 -26.55 -9.57
CA LYS A 134 7.91 -27.87 -10.08
C LYS A 134 6.71 -28.79 -9.87
N GLY A 135 6.12 -29.30 -10.97
CA GLY A 135 4.92 -30.14 -10.94
C GLY A 135 3.62 -29.37 -11.20
N ASN A 136 2.47 -30.05 -11.10
CA ASN A 136 1.17 -29.54 -11.57
C ASN A 136 0.31 -28.89 -10.47
N ALA A 137 0.80 -28.80 -9.23
CA ALA A 137 0.04 -28.20 -8.14
C ALA A 137 -0.04 -26.68 -8.28
N SER A 138 -1.25 -26.13 -8.20
CA SER A 138 -1.48 -24.69 -8.22
C SER A 138 -1.19 -24.07 -6.84
N PRO A 139 -0.68 -22.82 -6.80
CA PRO A 139 -0.52 -22.10 -5.54
C PRO A 139 -1.87 -21.83 -4.85
N PRO A 140 -1.90 -21.69 -3.51
CA PRO A 140 -3.13 -21.37 -2.79
C PRO A 140 -3.52 -19.91 -3.00
N ASN A 141 -4.78 -19.63 -3.32
CA ASN A 141 -5.29 -18.26 -3.52
C ASN A 141 -5.57 -17.51 -2.21
N GLY A 142 -5.89 -18.23 -1.14
CA GLY A 142 -6.33 -17.63 0.12
C GLY A 142 -5.22 -16.94 0.91
N ILE A 143 -5.64 -16.31 2.00
CA ILE A 143 -4.78 -15.74 3.04
C ILE A 143 -4.94 -16.47 4.37
N ASP A 144 -5.54 -17.66 4.37
CA ASP A 144 -5.66 -18.50 5.55
C ASP A 144 -4.28 -18.96 6.08
N GLY A 145 -4.29 -19.57 7.26
CA GLY A 145 -3.06 -20.01 7.90
C GLY A 145 -2.20 -20.95 7.04
N LYS A 146 -2.81 -21.74 6.15
CA LYS A 146 -2.09 -22.66 5.25
C LYS A 146 -1.42 -21.91 4.10
N ALA A 147 -2.11 -20.97 3.48
CA ALA A 147 -1.57 -20.15 2.42
C ALA A 147 -0.42 -19.26 2.92
N ARG A 148 -0.58 -18.67 4.10
CA ARG A 148 0.48 -17.90 4.77
C ARG A 148 1.70 -18.76 5.09
N ALA A 149 1.52 -19.92 5.69
CA ALA A 149 2.61 -20.86 6.00
C ALA A 149 3.33 -21.34 4.73
N TRP A 150 2.60 -21.55 3.63
CA TRP A 150 3.18 -21.89 2.34
C TRP A 150 4.07 -20.77 1.79
N ARG A 151 3.59 -19.50 1.76
CA ARG A 151 4.39 -18.34 1.33
C ARG A 151 5.63 -18.15 2.22
N ARG A 152 5.47 -18.17 3.54
CA ARG A 152 6.57 -18.02 4.50
C ARG A 152 7.67 -19.05 4.28
N ARG A 153 7.28 -20.33 4.12
CA ARG A 153 8.24 -21.41 3.88
C ARG A 153 9.06 -21.17 2.60
N LEU A 154 8.41 -20.78 1.49
CA LEU A 154 9.10 -20.55 0.22
C LEU A 154 10.04 -19.32 0.28
N ARG A 155 9.71 -18.33 1.10
CA ARG A 155 10.52 -17.14 1.33
C ARG A 155 11.58 -17.33 2.41
N GLY A 156 11.60 -18.44 3.12
CA GLY A 156 12.50 -18.66 4.25
C GLY A 156 12.23 -17.73 5.44
N ILE A 157 11.00 -17.22 5.58
CA ILE A 157 10.62 -16.34 6.69
C ILE A 157 10.41 -17.18 7.95
N PRO A 158 11.03 -16.82 9.11
CA PRO A 158 10.86 -17.54 10.37
C PRO A 158 9.41 -17.62 10.85
N ASP A 159 9.05 -18.68 11.57
CA ASP A 159 7.68 -18.86 12.08
C ASP A 159 7.30 -17.84 13.15
N GLN A 160 8.28 -17.28 13.84
CA GLN A 160 8.07 -16.26 14.86
C GLN A 160 8.69 -14.93 14.43
N PRO A 161 8.01 -13.80 14.67
CA PRO A 161 8.57 -12.48 14.46
C PRO A 161 9.83 -12.26 15.29
N LEU A 162 10.82 -11.56 14.74
CA LEU A 162 12.02 -11.16 15.46
C LEU A 162 11.64 -10.17 16.57
N ASP A 163 12.08 -10.43 17.78
CA ASP A 163 11.99 -9.44 18.86
C ASP A 163 12.92 -8.26 18.53
N SER A 164 12.33 -7.11 18.27
CA SER A 164 13.06 -5.91 17.82
C SER A 164 13.11 -4.82 18.90
N GLY A 165 12.75 -5.18 20.12
CA GLY A 165 13.02 -4.36 21.29
C GLY A 165 11.79 -3.98 22.10
N SER A 166 12.09 -3.35 23.25
CA SER A 166 11.13 -2.76 24.16
C SER A 166 11.33 -1.26 24.20
N PHE A 167 10.25 -0.51 24.11
CA PHE A 167 10.19 0.94 24.08
C PHE A 167 9.32 1.45 25.23
N ASP A 168 9.38 2.74 25.51
CA ASP A 168 8.46 3.38 26.46
C ASP A 168 7.13 3.69 25.76
N VAL A 169 7.22 4.05 24.47
CA VAL A 169 6.06 4.34 23.62
C VAL A 169 6.24 3.70 22.25
N VAL A 170 5.19 3.04 21.75
CA VAL A 170 5.10 2.59 20.34
C VAL A 170 3.98 3.38 19.65
N VAL A 171 4.33 4.08 18.60
CA VAL A 171 3.39 4.85 17.75
C VAL A 171 3.15 4.10 16.47
N VAL A 172 1.90 3.84 16.11
CA VAL A 172 1.50 3.14 14.88
C VAL A 172 0.88 4.15 13.91
N GLY A 173 1.53 4.33 12.77
CA GLY A 173 1.17 5.30 11.73
C GLY A 173 2.00 6.57 11.79
N GLY A 174 2.79 6.81 10.73
CA GLY A 174 3.70 7.94 10.58
C GLY A 174 3.10 9.15 9.85
N GLY A 175 1.79 9.36 9.94
CA GLY A 175 1.17 10.62 9.54
C GLY A 175 1.63 11.79 10.43
N ILE A 176 1.19 13.02 10.13
CA ILE A 176 1.52 14.19 10.97
C ILE A 176 1.24 13.93 12.47
N PRO A 177 0.07 13.36 12.87
CA PRO A 177 -0.17 13.06 14.29
C PRO A 177 0.87 12.11 14.88
N GLY A 178 1.20 11.02 14.17
CA GLY A 178 2.16 10.04 14.67
C GLY A 178 3.58 10.57 14.73
N CYS A 179 4.03 11.31 13.72
CA CYS A 179 5.32 12.01 13.75
C CYS A 179 5.40 13.01 14.91
N THR A 180 4.32 13.75 15.15
CA THR A 180 4.24 14.70 16.27
C THR A 180 4.32 13.98 17.61
N ALA A 181 3.56 12.90 17.79
CA ALA A 181 3.57 12.10 19.02
C ALA A 181 4.95 11.49 19.28
N ALA A 182 5.56 10.88 18.27
CA ALA A 182 6.88 10.28 18.38
C ALA A 182 7.97 11.31 18.70
N LEU A 183 7.99 12.43 18.00
CA LEU A 183 8.96 13.48 18.22
C LEU A 183 8.81 14.12 19.60
N ALA A 184 7.58 14.38 20.04
CA ALA A 184 7.31 14.95 21.37
C ALA A 184 7.77 13.99 22.48
N ALA A 185 7.42 12.73 22.43
CA ALA A 185 7.84 11.73 23.42
C ALA A 185 9.36 11.56 23.45
N ALA A 186 10.03 11.45 22.29
CA ALA A 186 11.48 11.34 22.22
C ALA A 186 12.20 12.55 22.82
N ARG A 187 11.70 13.76 22.57
CA ARG A 187 12.24 15.01 23.16
C ARG A 187 12.00 15.13 24.67
N LEU A 188 11.01 14.43 25.20
CA LEU A 188 10.79 14.31 26.64
C LEU A 188 11.66 13.23 27.30
N GLY A 189 12.41 12.47 26.52
CA GLY A 189 13.35 11.47 26.99
C GLY A 189 12.88 10.03 26.90
N ASP A 190 11.67 9.78 26.42
CA ASP A 190 11.13 8.44 26.20
C ASP A 190 11.81 7.75 25.00
N ARG A 191 12.04 6.43 25.12
CA ARG A 191 12.44 5.60 23.98
C ARG A 191 11.21 5.28 23.14
N VAL A 192 11.18 5.75 21.92
CA VAL A 192 10.01 5.69 21.03
C VAL A 192 10.28 4.85 19.81
N ALA A 193 9.34 3.97 19.46
CA ALA A 193 9.26 3.33 18.15
C ALA A 193 8.12 3.96 17.35
N LEU A 194 8.39 4.42 16.14
CA LEU A 194 7.39 4.84 15.16
C LEU A 194 7.33 3.82 14.04
N ILE A 195 6.16 3.22 13.83
CA ILE A 195 5.91 2.24 12.75
C ILE A 195 5.13 2.93 11.64
N GLN A 196 5.66 2.89 10.42
CA GLN A 196 5.01 3.48 9.25
C GLN A 196 4.93 2.46 8.11
N ASP A 197 3.73 2.32 7.53
CA ASP A 197 3.46 1.36 6.44
C ASP A 197 3.89 1.85 5.05
N ARG A 198 4.23 3.13 4.92
CA ARG A 198 4.67 3.76 3.66
C ARG A 198 6.15 4.14 3.71
N PRO A 199 6.78 4.38 2.53
CA PRO A 199 8.18 4.82 2.48
C PRO A 199 8.38 6.28 2.93
N TYR A 200 7.31 7.06 3.09
CA TYR A 200 7.36 8.47 3.48
C TYR A 200 6.60 8.70 4.79
N LEU A 201 7.07 9.66 5.58
CA LEU A 201 6.39 10.16 6.76
C LEU A 201 5.50 11.36 6.40
N GLY A 202 4.48 11.63 7.23
CA GLY A 202 3.58 12.76 7.07
C GLY A 202 2.18 12.43 6.56
N GLY A 203 1.94 11.19 6.11
CA GLY A 203 0.64 10.75 5.59
C GLY A 203 0.16 11.65 4.44
N ASN A 204 -1.03 12.23 4.53
CA ASN A 204 -1.56 13.13 3.50
C ASN A 204 -0.70 14.38 3.24
N ALA A 205 0.18 14.76 4.16
CA ALA A 205 1.10 15.87 3.97
C ALA A 205 2.41 15.46 3.28
N SER A 206 2.71 14.16 3.18
CA SER A 206 3.89 13.65 2.48
C SER A 206 3.90 14.00 1.00
N VAL A 207 5.01 13.75 0.35
CA VAL A 207 5.16 13.93 -1.11
C VAL A 207 4.16 13.06 -1.92
N GLU A 208 3.63 11.99 -1.35
CA GLU A 208 2.67 11.11 -2.02
C GLU A 208 1.34 11.80 -2.32
N ILE A 209 0.87 12.71 -1.43
CA ILE A 209 -0.40 13.44 -1.58
C ILE A 209 -0.17 14.96 -1.63
N GLY A 210 0.68 15.50 -0.75
CA GLY A 210 1.10 16.89 -0.75
C GLY A 210 0.13 17.89 -0.11
N LEU A 211 -0.79 17.44 0.74
CA LEU A 211 -1.71 18.33 1.44
C LEU A 211 -1.01 19.01 2.62
N THR A 212 -1.10 20.34 2.67
CA THR A 212 -0.57 21.10 3.81
C THR A 212 -1.49 20.93 5.03
N PRO A 213 -0.94 20.63 6.23
CA PRO A 213 -1.72 20.59 7.45
C PRO A 213 -2.40 21.94 7.70
N ARG A 214 -3.66 21.90 8.13
CA ARG A 214 -4.47 23.09 8.42
C ARG A 214 -5.07 22.99 9.81
N GLY A 215 -5.59 24.10 10.30
CA GLY A 215 -6.20 24.24 11.63
C GLY A 215 -5.20 24.81 12.64
N MET A 216 -5.34 24.40 13.90
CA MET A 216 -4.44 24.85 14.97
C MET A 216 -3.13 24.05 14.91
N THR A 217 -2.13 24.58 14.24
CA THR A 217 -0.80 23.98 14.17
C THR A 217 0.11 24.59 15.23
N ASN A 218 0.69 23.73 16.09
CA ASN A 218 1.71 24.13 17.05
C ASN A 218 3.11 24.16 16.43
N SER A 219 4.13 24.53 17.23
CA SER A 219 5.51 24.63 16.78
C SER A 219 6.07 23.31 16.21
N ILE A 220 5.73 22.15 16.82
CA ILE A 220 6.18 20.84 16.36
C ILE A 220 5.58 20.52 14.97
N ILE A 221 4.29 20.78 14.76
CA ILE A 221 3.66 20.55 13.45
C ILE A 221 4.25 21.49 12.40
N GLN A 222 4.53 22.75 12.74
CA GLN A 222 5.17 23.68 11.82
C GLN A 222 6.58 23.24 11.44
N GLU A 223 7.34 22.74 12.41
CA GLU A 223 8.68 22.19 12.19
C GLU A 223 8.64 20.95 11.26
N LEU A 224 7.78 19.98 11.57
CA LEU A 224 7.60 18.75 10.79
C LEU A 224 7.10 19.01 9.36
N SER A 225 6.35 20.09 9.15
CA SER A 225 5.71 20.42 7.86
C SER A 225 6.63 21.17 6.90
N GLN A 226 7.86 21.50 7.32
CA GLN A 226 8.85 22.06 6.42
C GLN A 226 9.21 21.03 5.34
N ARG A 227 9.59 21.53 4.16
CA ARG A 227 9.95 20.65 3.04
C ARG A 227 11.42 20.78 2.70
N ASP A 228 12.02 19.68 2.37
CA ASP A 228 13.38 19.60 1.87
C ASP A 228 13.46 19.98 0.37
N LEU A 229 14.64 19.83 -0.20
CA LEU A 229 14.91 20.18 -1.61
C LEU A 229 14.15 19.28 -2.60
N ASP A 230 13.80 18.07 -2.19
CA ASP A 230 13.05 17.12 -3.00
C ASP A 230 11.53 17.31 -2.84
N GLY A 231 11.13 18.22 -1.95
CA GLY A 231 9.74 18.56 -1.68
C GLY A 231 9.05 17.64 -0.69
N ASP A 232 9.78 16.72 -0.04
CA ASP A 232 9.25 15.91 1.04
C ASP A 232 9.33 16.64 2.39
N LEU A 233 8.62 16.11 3.38
CA LEU A 233 8.66 16.66 4.73
C LEU A 233 9.98 16.33 5.41
N VAL A 234 10.49 17.26 6.21
CA VAL A 234 11.69 17.03 7.04
C VAL A 234 11.44 16.12 8.25
N ALA A 235 10.26 15.52 8.35
CA ALA A 235 9.82 14.69 9.47
C ALA A 235 10.79 13.52 9.76
N LYS A 236 11.26 12.83 8.71
CA LYS A 236 12.23 11.74 8.85
C LYS A 236 13.57 12.24 9.40
N GLN A 237 14.05 13.36 8.89
CA GLN A 237 15.31 13.98 9.33
C GLN A 237 15.25 14.39 10.81
N LEU A 238 14.13 14.95 11.24
CA LEU A 238 13.93 15.36 12.63
C LEU A 238 13.88 14.16 13.58
N LEU A 239 13.17 13.10 13.20
CA LEU A 239 13.09 11.87 14.01
C LEU A 239 14.43 11.13 14.05
N ASP A 240 15.18 11.08 12.95
CA ASP A 240 16.51 10.46 12.90
C ASP A 240 17.54 11.24 13.74
N ALA A 241 17.34 12.54 13.95
CA ALA A 241 18.19 13.36 14.80
C ALA A 241 17.92 13.14 16.31
N GLU A 242 16.79 12.54 16.67
CA GLU A 242 16.45 12.27 18.07
C GLU A 242 17.03 10.90 18.50
N PRO A 243 17.96 10.85 19.46
CA PRO A 243 18.63 9.61 19.85
C PRO A 243 17.69 8.57 20.46
N ASN A 244 16.55 9.00 20.96
CA ASN A 244 15.54 8.16 21.60
C ASN A 244 14.44 7.69 20.63
N ALA A 245 14.45 8.12 19.37
CA ALA A 245 13.48 7.71 18.37
C ALA A 245 14.04 6.62 17.45
N THR A 246 13.25 5.60 17.17
CA THR A 246 13.54 4.58 16.16
C THR A 246 12.37 4.50 15.19
N THR A 247 12.64 4.71 13.90
CA THR A 247 11.62 4.63 12.86
C THR A 247 11.68 3.29 12.13
N PHE A 248 10.55 2.60 12.06
CA PHE A 248 10.35 1.36 11.30
C PHE A 248 9.53 1.70 10.04
N MET A 249 10.23 2.02 8.96
CA MET A 249 9.61 2.40 7.68
C MET A 249 9.20 1.18 6.87
N GLU A 250 8.09 1.30 6.12
CA GLU A 250 7.52 0.23 5.30
C GLU A 250 7.12 -1.02 6.11
N TYR A 251 6.76 -0.83 7.39
CA TYR A 251 6.24 -1.89 8.24
C TYR A 251 4.75 -1.72 8.49
N THR A 252 3.95 -2.71 8.12
CA THR A 252 2.52 -2.77 8.40
C THR A 252 2.27 -3.57 9.68
N VAL A 253 1.60 -2.98 10.67
CA VAL A 253 1.13 -3.68 11.86
C VAL A 253 -0.01 -4.62 11.45
N TYR A 254 0.08 -5.89 11.82
CA TYR A 254 -0.88 -6.92 11.46
C TYR A 254 -1.46 -7.69 12.65
N ASP A 255 -0.96 -7.46 13.85
CA ASP A 255 -1.42 -8.12 15.07
C ASP A 255 -1.02 -7.32 16.30
N ALA A 256 -1.81 -7.41 17.37
CA ALA A 256 -1.54 -6.85 18.69
C ALA A 256 -1.86 -7.85 19.79
N ALA A 257 -0.96 -7.98 20.79
CA ALA A 257 -1.16 -8.84 21.93
C ALA A 257 -1.69 -8.05 23.13
N LEU A 258 -2.67 -8.63 23.82
CA LEU A 258 -3.29 -8.09 25.03
C LEU A 258 -2.95 -8.96 26.25
N THR A 259 -2.80 -8.32 27.39
CA THR A 259 -2.84 -8.95 28.70
C THR A 259 -3.75 -8.10 29.59
N ASP A 260 -4.79 -8.67 30.15
CA ASP A 260 -5.75 -7.98 31.01
C ASP A 260 -6.29 -6.65 30.39
N SER A 261 -6.69 -6.71 29.12
CA SER A 261 -7.18 -5.55 28.33
C SER A 261 -6.15 -4.45 28.05
N GLN A 262 -4.87 -4.69 28.34
CA GLN A 262 -3.78 -3.78 28.02
C GLN A 262 -2.95 -4.33 26.87
N ILE A 263 -2.64 -3.49 25.88
CA ILE A 263 -1.74 -3.87 24.79
C ILE A 263 -0.32 -4.01 25.34
N THR A 264 0.31 -5.15 25.07
CA THR A 264 1.67 -5.44 25.55
C THR A 264 2.70 -5.49 24.43
N SER A 265 2.28 -5.82 23.21
CA SER A 265 3.14 -5.81 22.04
C SER A 265 2.33 -5.71 20.75
N VAL A 266 3.00 -5.27 19.69
CA VAL A 266 2.49 -5.33 18.31
C VAL A 266 3.43 -6.15 17.45
N LYS A 267 2.89 -6.77 16.39
CA LYS A 267 3.65 -7.44 15.34
C LYS A 267 3.49 -6.64 14.05
N ALA A 268 4.60 -6.43 13.37
CA ALA A 268 4.61 -5.71 12.10
C ALA A 268 5.44 -6.47 11.06
N ARG A 269 5.07 -6.32 9.79
CA ARG A 269 5.72 -6.96 8.65
C ARG A 269 6.24 -5.91 7.69
N HIS A 270 7.50 -6.04 7.32
CA HIS A 270 8.13 -5.19 6.31
C HIS A 270 7.54 -5.47 4.93
N ALA A 271 7.09 -4.44 4.24
CA ALA A 271 6.39 -4.54 2.97
C ALA A 271 7.19 -5.34 1.92
N ARG A 272 8.46 -4.98 1.69
CA ARG A 272 9.25 -5.58 0.61
C ARG A 272 9.79 -6.97 0.95
N THR A 273 10.33 -7.16 2.16
CA THR A 273 11.06 -8.38 2.52
C THR A 273 10.21 -9.43 3.22
N GLY A 274 8.98 -9.08 3.63
CA GLY A 274 8.13 -9.93 4.46
C GLY A 274 8.68 -10.20 5.85
N LYS A 275 9.81 -9.60 6.24
CA LYS A 275 10.42 -9.75 7.56
C LYS A 275 9.45 -9.28 8.64
N GLU A 276 9.22 -10.12 9.63
CA GLU A 276 8.30 -9.82 10.72
C GLU A 276 9.07 -9.46 11.99
N ILE A 277 8.58 -8.45 12.69
CA ILE A 277 9.11 -7.96 13.96
C ILE A 277 8.03 -7.89 15.01
N ARG A 278 8.44 -7.96 16.28
CA ARG A 278 7.62 -7.70 17.45
C ARG A 278 8.23 -6.56 18.25
N LEU A 279 7.41 -5.58 18.64
CA LEU A 279 7.77 -4.46 19.49
C LEU A 279 6.90 -4.47 20.73
N SER A 280 7.50 -4.22 21.89
CA SER A 280 6.82 -4.18 23.18
C SER A 280 6.91 -2.79 23.81
N ALA A 281 5.84 -2.36 24.50
CA ALA A 281 5.81 -1.10 25.24
C ALA A 281 4.70 -1.11 26.30
N PRO A 282 4.75 -0.26 27.32
CA PRO A 282 3.61 0.01 28.20
C PRO A 282 2.58 0.95 27.58
N VAL A 283 2.96 1.78 26.58
CA VAL A 283 2.08 2.75 25.93
C VAL A 283 2.09 2.55 24.42
N PHE A 284 0.90 2.50 23.83
CA PHE A 284 0.69 2.44 22.40
C PHE A 284 -0.20 3.59 21.94
N ILE A 285 0.16 4.24 20.84
CA ILE A 285 -0.59 5.36 20.25
C ILE A 285 -1.00 4.96 18.84
N ASP A 286 -2.33 4.91 18.57
CA ASP A 286 -2.86 4.65 17.24
C ASP A 286 -3.00 5.95 16.45
N CYS A 287 -2.11 6.14 15.48
CA CYS A 287 -2.12 7.21 14.50
C CYS A 287 -2.25 6.68 13.06
N SER A 288 -2.72 5.43 12.91
CA SER A 288 -2.78 4.73 11.62
C SER A 288 -3.80 5.31 10.64
N GLY A 289 -4.72 6.15 11.11
CA GLY A 289 -5.83 6.68 10.32
C GLY A 289 -6.93 5.65 9.99
N LYS A 290 -6.72 4.38 10.40
CA LYS A 290 -7.64 3.25 10.17
C LYS A 290 -8.02 2.54 11.46
N ALA A 291 -7.68 3.10 12.63
CA ALA A 291 -7.89 2.48 13.95
C ALA A 291 -7.32 1.06 14.06
N VAL A 292 -6.13 0.82 13.52
CA VAL A 292 -5.51 -0.52 13.38
C VAL A 292 -5.38 -1.22 14.74
N LEU A 293 -4.90 -0.51 15.75
CA LEU A 293 -4.78 -1.08 17.10
C LEU A 293 -6.16 -1.34 17.72
N GLY A 294 -7.10 -0.41 17.56
CA GLY A 294 -8.47 -0.58 18.03
C GLY A 294 -9.12 -1.84 17.45
N ILE A 295 -8.98 -2.05 16.15
CA ILE A 295 -9.51 -3.22 15.45
C ILE A 295 -8.88 -4.52 15.97
N PHE A 296 -7.54 -4.59 16.06
CA PHE A 296 -6.85 -5.80 16.50
C PHE A 296 -7.08 -6.15 17.98
N THR A 297 -7.41 -5.15 18.79
CA THR A 297 -7.66 -5.34 20.24
C THR A 297 -9.14 -5.48 20.57
N GLY A 298 -10.03 -5.40 19.58
CA GLY A 298 -11.48 -5.53 19.77
C GLY A 298 -12.12 -4.33 20.46
N ALA A 299 -11.51 -3.16 20.37
CA ALA A 299 -12.12 -1.92 20.83
C ALA A 299 -13.36 -1.58 19.98
N GLU A 300 -14.33 -0.89 20.57
CA GLU A 300 -15.47 -0.39 19.82
C GLU A 300 -15.01 0.58 18.74
N THR A 301 -15.41 0.32 17.50
CA THR A 301 -15.09 1.14 16.34
C THR A 301 -16.35 1.54 15.61
N LEU A 302 -16.41 2.80 15.14
CA LEU A 302 -17.49 3.31 14.30
C LEU A 302 -16.99 3.48 12.88
N PHE A 303 -17.87 3.23 11.92
CA PHE A 303 -17.60 3.43 10.50
C PHE A 303 -18.69 4.31 9.88
N GLY A 304 -18.30 5.19 8.97
CA GLY A 304 -19.23 6.10 8.31
C GLY A 304 -19.43 7.41 9.09
N GLN A 305 -20.65 7.92 9.06
CA GLN A 305 -21.05 9.15 9.73
C GLN A 305 -22.07 8.85 10.84
N GLU A 306 -21.79 9.33 12.03
CA GLU A 306 -22.74 9.30 13.13
C GLU A 306 -23.86 10.32 12.96
N SER A 307 -25.03 9.99 13.52
CA SER A 307 -26.18 10.89 13.47
C SER A 307 -26.02 12.09 14.41
N LYS A 308 -26.69 13.18 14.06
CA LYS A 308 -26.77 14.37 14.93
C LYS A 308 -27.27 14.04 16.34
N ALA A 309 -28.15 13.06 16.47
CA ALA A 309 -28.72 12.64 17.75
C ALA A 309 -27.67 12.04 18.69
N MET A 310 -26.56 11.47 18.18
CA MET A 310 -25.53 10.83 19.01
C MET A 310 -24.68 11.84 19.77
N TYR A 311 -24.24 12.91 19.11
CA TYR A 311 -23.25 13.86 19.68
C TYR A 311 -23.68 15.33 19.56
N GLY A 312 -24.82 15.63 18.97
CA GLY A 312 -25.33 17.02 18.85
C GLY A 312 -24.61 17.90 17.83
N GLU A 313 -23.82 17.33 16.96
CA GLU A 313 -23.05 18.07 15.97
C GLU A 313 -23.94 18.70 14.90
N SER A 314 -23.74 20.00 14.63
CA SER A 314 -24.63 20.78 13.76
C SER A 314 -24.60 20.32 12.30
N LEU A 315 -23.48 19.76 11.82
CA LEU A 315 -23.24 19.33 10.45
C LEU A 315 -23.45 17.82 10.26
N ALA A 316 -23.69 17.07 11.35
CA ALA A 316 -23.94 15.64 11.25
C ALA A 316 -25.29 15.35 10.55
N PRO A 317 -25.41 14.23 9.82
CA PRO A 317 -26.67 13.83 9.20
C PRO A 317 -27.75 13.53 10.25
N THR A 318 -29.00 13.52 9.83
CA THR A 318 -30.12 13.20 10.73
C THR A 318 -30.05 11.77 11.23
N GLU A 319 -29.66 10.84 10.36
CA GLU A 319 -29.49 9.40 10.63
C GLU A 319 -28.04 9.01 10.33
N SER A 320 -27.53 8.03 11.07
CA SER A 320 -26.19 7.46 10.80
C SER A 320 -26.18 6.75 9.44
N ASP A 321 -25.09 6.86 8.72
CA ASP A 321 -24.88 6.18 7.44
C ASP A 321 -23.44 5.64 7.32
N GLU A 322 -23.17 4.88 6.28
CA GLU A 322 -21.85 4.31 5.99
C GLU A 322 -21.01 5.21 5.07
N MET A 323 -21.40 6.46 4.87
CA MET A 323 -20.65 7.39 4.03
C MET A 323 -19.34 7.79 4.69
N HIS A 324 -18.29 7.81 3.90
CA HIS A 324 -16.97 8.32 4.26
C HIS A 324 -16.43 9.16 3.12
N HIS A 325 -15.31 9.85 3.34
CA HIS A 325 -14.65 10.60 2.28
C HIS A 325 -14.36 9.70 1.08
N GLY A 326 -14.88 10.09 -0.08
CA GLY A 326 -14.63 9.42 -1.35
C GLY A 326 -13.15 9.49 -1.75
N HIS A 327 -12.75 8.58 -2.61
CA HIS A 327 -11.43 8.61 -3.22
C HIS A 327 -11.30 9.84 -4.10
N ARG A 328 -10.14 10.50 -4.04
CA ARG A 328 -9.84 11.68 -4.86
C ARG A 328 -8.61 11.40 -5.70
N VAL A 329 -8.65 11.82 -6.95
CA VAL A 329 -7.48 11.85 -7.81
C VAL A 329 -6.91 13.26 -7.75
N PHE A 330 -5.65 13.36 -7.32
CA PHE A 330 -4.91 14.63 -7.31
C PHE A 330 -3.99 14.66 -8.52
N PHE A 331 -3.99 15.80 -9.21
CA PHE A 331 -3.03 16.04 -10.28
C PHE A 331 -2.54 17.49 -10.18
N ARG A 332 -1.29 17.69 -10.58
CA ARG A 332 -0.69 19.03 -10.64
C ARG A 332 -0.84 19.57 -12.04
N THR A 333 -1.33 20.79 -12.14
CA THR A 333 -1.41 21.52 -13.39
C THR A 333 -0.48 22.73 -13.36
N ARG A 334 -0.08 23.17 -14.54
CA ARG A 334 0.61 24.46 -14.72
C ARG A 334 -0.09 25.22 -15.83
N MET A 335 -0.09 26.55 -15.73
CA MET A 335 -0.53 27.39 -16.84
C MET A 335 0.46 27.20 -18.00
N GLY A 336 -0.05 26.89 -19.17
CA GLY A 336 0.73 26.80 -20.39
C GLY A 336 0.57 28.07 -21.23
N ASP A 337 1.55 28.34 -22.09
CA ASP A 337 1.52 29.51 -23.02
C ASP A 337 0.55 29.33 -24.21
N LYS A 338 0.03 28.13 -24.39
CA LYS A 338 -0.89 27.78 -25.47
C LYS A 338 -2.05 26.95 -24.93
N VAL A 339 -3.22 27.13 -25.56
CA VAL A 339 -4.37 26.26 -25.30
C VAL A 339 -4.00 24.83 -25.67
N ALA A 340 -4.06 23.91 -24.68
CA ALA A 340 -3.87 22.49 -24.90
C ALA A 340 -5.25 21.81 -25.00
N PRO A 341 -5.51 20.98 -26.02
CA PRO A 341 -6.73 20.20 -26.06
C PRO A 341 -6.75 19.20 -24.91
N PHE A 342 -7.93 18.95 -24.36
CA PHE A 342 -8.10 17.88 -23.38
C PHE A 342 -7.76 16.52 -24.05
N PRO A 343 -6.92 15.69 -23.43
CA PRO A 343 -6.56 14.41 -24.03
C PRO A 343 -7.78 13.52 -24.19
N SER A 344 -7.81 12.75 -25.27
CA SER A 344 -8.84 11.72 -25.45
C SER A 344 -8.69 10.66 -24.35
N VAL A 345 -9.80 10.31 -23.72
CA VAL A 345 -9.88 9.30 -22.65
C VAL A 345 -10.85 8.21 -23.09
N PRO A 346 -10.44 7.28 -23.97
CA PRO A 346 -11.36 6.34 -24.64
C PRO A 346 -12.09 5.39 -23.69
N TRP A 347 -11.57 5.20 -22.47
CA TRP A 347 -12.20 4.36 -21.44
C TRP A 347 -13.25 5.13 -20.61
N ALA A 348 -13.31 6.45 -20.68
CA ALA A 348 -14.32 7.21 -19.94
C ALA A 348 -15.70 6.94 -20.55
N THR A 349 -16.61 6.42 -19.72
CA THR A 349 -18.00 6.12 -20.11
C THR A 349 -18.89 7.34 -20.03
N GLU A 350 -18.55 8.24 -19.10
CA GLU A 350 -19.23 9.52 -18.93
C GLU A 350 -18.19 10.64 -18.80
N VAL A 351 -18.42 11.72 -19.51
CA VAL A 351 -17.58 12.91 -19.45
C VAL A 351 -18.48 14.12 -19.24
N ALA A 352 -18.17 14.92 -18.20
CA ALA A 352 -18.87 16.18 -17.98
C ALA A 352 -18.72 17.09 -19.20
N LYS A 353 -19.83 17.57 -19.74
CA LYS A 353 -19.88 18.40 -20.96
C LYS A 353 -19.68 19.87 -20.63
N ASP A 354 -20.16 20.30 -19.50
CA ASP A 354 -20.07 21.66 -18.98
C ASP A 354 -20.21 21.70 -17.45
N TYR A 355 -20.20 22.90 -16.88
CA TYR A 355 -20.31 23.06 -15.43
C TYR A 355 -21.67 22.64 -14.85
N SER A 356 -22.70 22.51 -15.65
CA SER A 356 -24.01 22.06 -15.19
C SER A 356 -23.98 20.59 -14.76
N ASP A 357 -23.14 19.78 -15.41
CA ASP A 357 -22.92 18.37 -15.07
C ASP A 357 -22.17 18.19 -13.73
N LEU A 358 -21.50 19.26 -13.27
CA LEU A 358 -20.76 19.31 -12.02
C LEU A 358 -21.55 19.99 -10.89
N ARG A 359 -22.79 20.41 -11.14
CA ARG A 359 -23.63 21.06 -10.14
C ARG A 359 -23.82 20.16 -8.93
N GLY A 360 -23.61 20.69 -7.74
CA GLY A 360 -23.61 19.92 -6.50
C GLY A 360 -22.24 19.33 -6.12
N GLN A 361 -21.27 19.29 -7.05
CA GLN A 361 -19.88 18.91 -6.73
C GLN A 361 -19.02 20.15 -6.46
N LEU A 362 -19.48 21.34 -6.87
CA LEU A 362 -18.80 22.60 -6.60
C LEU A 362 -19.26 23.14 -5.25
N SER A 363 -18.39 23.10 -4.26
CA SER A 363 -18.71 23.45 -2.87
C SER A 363 -18.47 24.93 -2.52
N LYS A 364 -17.96 25.74 -3.43
CA LYS A 364 -17.70 27.17 -3.18
C LYS A 364 -18.66 28.05 -3.92
N PRO A 365 -19.37 28.98 -3.22
CA PRO A 365 -20.15 30.00 -3.90
C PRO A 365 -19.26 30.81 -4.88
N GLY A 366 -19.74 31.01 -6.10
CA GLY A 366 -19.00 31.72 -7.13
C GLY A 366 -18.20 30.87 -8.12
N LEU A 367 -18.08 29.54 -7.89
CA LEU A 367 -17.53 28.62 -8.89
C LEU A 367 -18.60 28.06 -9.83
N GLU A 368 -19.85 28.35 -9.58
CA GLU A 368 -21.00 27.91 -10.37
C GLU A 368 -20.99 28.43 -11.81
N ASN A 369 -20.23 29.52 -12.05
CA ASN A 369 -20.12 30.15 -13.36
C ASN A 369 -18.75 29.90 -14.03
N GLY A 370 -17.95 28.98 -13.48
CA GLY A 370 -16.59 28.73 -13.95
C GLY A 370 -15.60 29.86 -13.62
N PRO A 371 -14.30 29.61 -13.85
CA PRO A 371 -13.27 30.63 -13.70
C PRO A 371 -13.43 31.73 -14.76
#